data_b3c0675d6e66cbfbb4028fa7ff821463
#
_entry.id   b3c0675d6e66cbfbb4028fa7ff821463
#
_cell.length_a   1.000
_cell.length_b   1.000
_cell.length_c   1.000
_cell.angle_alpha   90.00
_cell.angle_beta   90.00
_cell.angle_gamma   90.00
#
_symmetry.space_group_name_H-M   'P 1'
#
loop_
_entity.id
_entity.type
_entity.pdbx_description
1 polymer ?
#
loop_
_entity_poly.entity_id
_entity_poly.type
_entity_poly.pdbx_seq_one_letter_code
_entity_poly.pdbx_strand_id
1 'polypeptide(L)'
;WIGGMGILVFVLAFLPKSEGQNIHILRAESTGPQVGKLVSKLKLTARILYLIYIAFTILEVCFLYFGDQVFGHDGIYKMDLFSSLVHTFGTVGTGGFGIKSTGLAEYSTYSQMVIAIFMLLCGINFNVFYLILIGKFKQVLKCEEMWWYLGFIIVSTVSIAFNVYYSVDNLALGIAFKDSFFQVTSIITSTGFATIPHFSDWPALSQTILWVLMFVGACAGSTGGGIKVSR
;
A
#
# COMPACT_ATOMS: atom_id res chain seq x y z
N TRP A 1 -9.63 -4.28 6.83
CA TRP A 1 -9.61 -4.82 5.47
C TRP A 1 -10.85 -4.38 4.67
N ILE A 2 -12.07 -4.56 5.18
CA ILE A 2 -13.32 -4.12 4.49
C ILE A 2 -13.31 -2.60 4.25
N GLY A 3 -12.80 -1.81 5.19
CA GLY A 3 -12.68 -0.34 5.08
C GLY A 3 -11.64 0.13 4.07
N GLY A 4 -10.62 -0.67 3.74
CA GLY A 4 -9.52 -0.28 2.86
C GLY A 4 -9.97 0.12 1.45
N MET A 5 -10.87 -0.64 0.84
CA MET A 5 -11.48 -0.29 -0.46
C MET A 5 -12.69 0.64 -0.35
N GLY A 6 -13.09 1.00 0.87
CA GLY A 6 -14.26 1.79 1.14
C GLY A 6 -15.53 0.94 1.30
N ILE A 7 -16.21 1.12 2.42
CA ILE A 7 -17.46 0.40 2.75
C ILE A 7 -18.52 0.62 1.67
N LEU A 8 -18.58 1.81 1.07
CA LEU A 8 -19.56 2.12 0.04
C LEU A 8 -19.33 1.33 -1.26
N VAL A 9 -18.07 1.11 -1.66
CA VAL A 9 -17.76 0.27 -2.82
C VAL A 9 -18.13 -1.19 -2.55
N PHE A 10 -17.90 -1.68 -1.31
CA PHE A 10 -18.33 -2.99 -0.87
C PHE A 10 -19.85 -3.15 -0.95
N VAL A 11 -20.57 -2.22 -0.35
CA VAL A 11 -22.04 -2.21 -0.36
C VAL A 11 -22.58 -2.21 -1.78
N LEU A 12 -22.03 -1.38 -2.68
CA LEU A 12 -22.42 -1.34 -4.10
C LEU A 12 -22.17 -2.64 -4.86
N ALA A 13 -21.07 -3.35 -4.53
CA ALA A 13 -20.79 -4.63 -5.18
C ALA A 13 -21.88 -5.69 -4.88
N PHE A 14 -22.46 -5.65 -3.68
CA PHE A 14 -23.39 -6.68 -3.17
C PHE A 14 -24.87 -6.29 -3.17
N LEU A 15 -25.20 -4.98 -3.07
CA LEU A 15 -26.59 -4.55 -3.06
C LEU A 15 -27.35 -4.89 -4.35
N PRO A 16 -28.66 -5.25 -4.26
CA PRO A 16 -29.52 -5.38 -5.41
C PRO A 16 -29.68 -4.03 -6.13
N LYS A 17 -30.09 -4.07 -7.41
CA LYS A 17 -30.32 -2.87 -8.23
C LYS A 17 -31.41 -2.00 -7.58
N SER A 18 -31.05 -0.90 -6.95
CA SER A 18 -31.95 0.17 -6.59
C SER A 18 -31.63 1.40 -7.44
N GLU A 19 -32.68 2.01 -7.99
CA GLU A 19 -32.54 3.08 -8.97
C GLU A 19 -32.03 4.39 -8.33
N GLY A 20 -31.02 4.99 -8.93
CA GLY A 20 -30.72 6.42 -8.83
C GLY A 20 -30.01 6.95 -7.57
N GLN A 21 -30.39 6.60 -6.36
CA GLN A 21 -29.87 7.22 -5.12
C GLN A 21 -28.43 6.84 -4.75
N ASN A 22 -27.97 5.66 -5.14
CA ASN A 22 -26.64 5.16 -4.78
C ASN A 22 -25.49 5.88 -5.49
N ILE A 23 -25.78 6.63 -6.56
CA ILE A 23 -24.79 7.37 -7.35
C ILE A 23 -24.30 8.62 -6.62
N HIS A 24 -25.17 9.29 -5.87
CA HIS A 24 -24.80 10.49 -5.11
C HIS A 24 -23.91 10.18 -3.92
N ILE A 25 -24.10 9.02 -3.29
CA ILE A 25 -23.27 8.55 -2.17
C ILE A 25 -21.86 8.20 -2.65
N LEU A 26 -21.74 7.55 -3.82
CA LEU A 26 -20.43 7.24 -4.44
C LEU A 26 -19.66 8.49 -4.86
N ARG A 27 -20.36 9.53 -5.33
CA ARG A 27 -19.74 10.81 -5.67
C ARG A 27 -19.18 11.53 -4.45
N ALA A 28 -19.79 11.37 -3.29
CA ALA A 28 -19.34 11.99 -2.05
C ALA A 28 -18.03 11.37 -1.52
N GLU A 29 -17.82 10.06 -1.74
CA GLU A 29 -16.63 9.33 -1.26
C GLU A 29 -15.51 9.22 -2.31
N SER A 30 -15.86 9.26 -3.61
CA SER A 30 -14.88 9.18 -4.70
C SER A 30 -14.32 10.56 -5.06
N THR A 31 -13.16 10.87 -4.57
CA THR A 31 -12.46 12.15 -4.77
C THR A 31 -11.65 12.22 -6.07
N GLY A 32 -12.15 11.70 -7.18
CA GLY A 32 -11.43 11.70 -8.46
C GLY A 32 -12.21 12.32 -9.63
N PRO A 33 -11.54 12.92 -10.64
CA PRO A 33 -12.19 13.70 -11.71
C PRO A 33 -12.98 12.92 -12.77
N GLN A 34 -13.16 11.61 -12.65
CA GLN A 34 -13.76 10.77 -13.71
C GLN A 34 -15.03 10.01 -13.30
N VAL A 35 -16.05 10.68 -12.78
CA VAL A 35 -17.33 10.03 -12.45
C VAL A 35 -18.43 10.23 -13.51
N GLY A 36 -18.07 10.65 -14.72
CA GLY A 36 -19.03 11.22 -15.70
C GLY A 36 -19.87 10.26 -16.56
N LYS A 37 -19.54 8.96 -16.73
CA LYS A 37 -20.23 8.11 -17.75
C LYS A 37 -20.44 6.63 -17.41
N LEU A 38 -20.48 6.22 -16.14
CA LEU A 38 -20.45 4.78 -15.78
C LEU A 38 -21.66 4.24 -14.98
N VAL A 39 -22.81 4.87 -15.04
CA VAL A 39 -23.96 4.54 -14.16
C VAL A 39 -24.45 3.09 -14.32
N SER A 40 -24.48 2.53 -15.51
CA SER A 40 -24.91 1.14 -15.73
C SER A 40 -23.83 0.08 -15.46
N LYS A 41 -22.56 0.48 -15.36
CA LYS A 41 -21.41 -0.41 -15.16
C LYS A 41 -20.78 -0.33 -13.77
N LEU A 42 -21.25 0.58 -12.90
CA LEU A 42 -20.65 0.82 -11.57
C LEU A 42 -20.59 -0.45 -10.71
N LYS A 43 -21.67 -1.24 -10.70
CA LYS A 43 -21.71 -2.49 -9.93
C LYS A 43 -20.70 -3.52 -10.47
N LEU A 44 -20.57 -3.63 -11.79
CA LEU A 44 -19.59 -4.53 -12.39
C LEU A 44 -18.16 -4.09 -12.07
N THR A 45 -17.90 -2.78 -12.21
CA THR A 45 -16.60 -2.20 -11.87
C THR A 45 -16.25 -2.43 -10.40
N ALA A 46 -17.17 -2.16 -9.47
CA ALA A 46 -16.99 -2.41 -8.05
C ALA A 46 -16.65 -3.88 -7.77
N ARG A 47 -17.37 -4.83 -8.38
CA ARG A 47 -17.08 -6.26 -8.25
C ARG A 47 -15.68 -6.64 -8.74
N ILE A 48 -15.26 -6.09 -9.89
CA ILE A 48 -13.93 -6.37 -10.45
C ILE A 48 -12.84 -5.81 -9.52
N LEU A 49 -13.00 -4.59 -9.01
CA LEU A 49 -12.06 -3.99 -8.07
C LEU A 49 -11.94 -4.83 -6.79
N TYR A 50 -13.06 -5.33 -6.26
CA TYR A 50 -13.03 -6.25 -5.11
C TYR A 50 -12.38 -7.59 -5.43
N LEU A 51 -12.57 -8.13 -6.64
CA LEU A 51 -11.89 -9.37 -7.04
C LEU A 51 -10.36 -9.15 -7.11
N ILE A 52 -9.90 -8.00 -7.61
CA ILE A 52 -8.47 -7.65 -7.62
C ILE A 52 -7.95 -7.52 -6.18
N TYR A 53 -8.72 -6.89 -5.29
CA TYR A 53 -8.39 -6.74 -3.88
C TYR A 53 -8.26 -8.09 -3.16
N ILE A 54 -9.20 -9.00 -3.39
CA ILE A 54 -9.15 -10.38 -2.87
C ILE A 54 -7.95 -11.12 -3.47
N ALA A 55 -7.67 -10.98 -4.76
CA ALA A 55 -6.51 -11.61 -5.40
C ALA A 55 -5.19 -11.14 -4.77
N PHE A 56 -5.02 -9.84 -4.50
CA PHE A 56 -3.85 -9.33 -3.79
C PHE A 56 -3.74 -9.90 -2.38
N THR A 57 -4.87 -9.99 -1.66
CA THR A 57 -4.89 -10.60 -0.32
C THR A 57 -4.42 -12.06 -0.37
N ILE A 58 -4.95 -12.86 -1.30
CA ILE A 58 -4.55 -14.27 -1.43
C ILE A 58 -3.07 -14.39 -1.83
N LEU A 59 -2.62 -13.59 -2.80
CA LEU A 59 -1.24 -13.59 -3.25
C LEU A 59 -0.28 -13.23 -2.11
N GLU A 60 -0.56 -12.19 -1.36
CA GLU A 60 0.31 -11.78 -0.25
C GLU A 60 0.36 -12.83 0.86
N VAL A 61 -0.79 -13.42 1.23
CA VAL A 61 -0.81 -14.55 2.20
C VAL A 61 0.06 -15.71 1.70
N CYS A 62 -0.07 -16.07 0.41
CA CYS A 62 0.74 -17.14 -0.16
C CYS A 62 2.24 -16.81 -0.12
N PHE A 63 2.62 -15.59 -0.50
CA PHE A 63 4.02 -15.17 -0.47
C PHE A 63 4.57 -15.13 0.97
N LEU A 64 3.81 -14.63 1.93
CA LEU A 64 4.24 -14.59 3.32
C LEU A 64 4.33 -16.00 3.92
N TYR A 65 3.30 -16.83 3.76
CA TYR A 65 3.27 -18.15 4.38
C TYR A 65 4.27 -19.13 3.76
N PHE A 66 4.23 -19.30 2.44
CA PHE A 66 5.13 -20.26 1.77
C PHE A 66 6.53 -19.68 1.55
N GLY A 67 6.63 -18.42 1.20
CA GLY A 67 7.92 -17.80 0.90
C GLY A 67 8.78 -17.60 2.14
N ASP A 68 8.20 -17.26 3.29
CA ASP A 68 8.95 -17.15 4.54
C ASP A 68 9.52 -18.49 5.00
N GLN A 69 8.82 -19.61 4.74
CA GLN A 69 9.35 -20.95 5.04
C GLN A 69 10.59 -21.31 4.22
N VAL A 70 10.69 -20.78 2.98
CA VAL A 70 11.79 -21.09 2.07
C VAL A 70 12.93 -20.06 2.19
N PHE A 71 12.61 -18.79 2.35
CA PHE A 71 13.56 -17.68 2.29
C PHE A 71 13.74 -16.94 3.62
N GLY A 72 12.85 -17.13 4.58
CA GLY A 72 12.81 -16.39 5.85
C GLY A 72 13.74 -17.01 6.91
N HIS A 73 15.05 -17.06 6.66
CA HIS A 73 16.01 -17.70 7.59
C HIS A 73 16.59 -16.75 8.64
N ASP A 74 16.48 -15.44 8.43
CA ASP A 74 17.08 -14.37 9.23
C ASP A 74 16.13 -13.76 10.28
N GLY A 75 14.86 -14.14 10.29
CA GLY A 75 13.85 -13.65 11.25
C GLY A 75 13.86 -14.43 12.57
N ILE A 76 13.59 -13.71 13.68
CA ILE A 76 13.34 -14.32 15.01
C ILE A 76 11.99 -15.03 15.01
N TYR A 77 10.97 -14.38 14.41
CA TYR A 77 9.63 -14.96 14.25
C TYR A 77 9.40 -15.39 12.81
N LYS A 78 8.77 -16.55 12.66
CA LYS A 78 8.31 -17.03 11.36
C LYS A 78 6.88 -16.55 11.07
N MET A 79 6.59 -16.34 9.79
CA MET A 79 5.24 -16.06 9.31
C MET A 79 4.42 -17.35 9.27
N ASP A 80 3.77 -17.68 10.39
CA ASP A 80 2.75 -18.73 10.42
C ASP A 80 1.48 -18.25 9.68
N LEU A 81 0.51 -19.12 9.49
CA LEU A 81 -0.72 -18.79 8.76
C LEU A 81 -1.49 -17.63 9.39
N PHE A 82 -1.55 -17.59 10.73
CA PHE A 82 -2.25 -16.53 11.43
C PHE A 82 -1.53 -15.18 11.26
N SER A 83 -0.22 -15.14 11.46
CA SER A 83 0.60 -13.95 11.26
C SER A 83 0.52 -13.46 9.81
N SER A 84 0.58 -14.37 8.84
CA SER A 84 0.45 -14.03 7.41
C SER A 84 -0.90 -13.39 7.10
N LEU A 85 -2.01 -13.92 7.64
CA LEU A 85 -3.36 -13.36 7.46
C LEU A 85 -3.49 -11.97 8.09
N VAL A 86 -3.04 -11.81 9.35
CA VAL A 86 -3.16 -10.52 10.07
C VAL A 86 -2.36 -9.45 9.37
N HIS A 87 -1.09 -9.72 9.03
CA HIS A 87 -0.25 -8.73 8.36
C HIS A 87 -0.75 -8.42 6.95
N THR A 88 -1.23 -9.41 6.19
CA THR A 88 -1.84 -9.18 4.88
C THR A 88 -3.09 -8.30 4.99
N PHE A 89 -3.98 -8.54 5.95
CA PHE A 89 -5.14 -7.66 6.15
C PHE A 89 -4.72 -6.23 6.52
N GLY A 90 -3.67 -6.09 7.32
CA GLY A 90 -3.06 -4.81 7.66
C GLY A 90 -2.40 -4.13 6.47
N THR A 91 -1.76 -4.87 5.57
CA THR A 91 -1.07 -4.35 4.37
C THR A 91 -2.06 -3.94 3.29
N VAL A 92 -2.87 -4.89 2.81
CA VAL A 92 -3.80 -4.66 1.69
C VAL A 92 -4.87 -3.64 2.05
N GLY A 93 -5.34 -3.66 3.31
CA GLY A 93 -6.27 -2.67 3.84
C GLY A 93 -5.62 -1.36 4.27
N THR A 94 -4.29 -1.24 4.17
CA THR A 94 -3.50 -0.09 4.64
C THR A 94 -3.83 0.31 6.09
N GLY A 95 -4.01 -0.70 6.96
CA GLY A 95 -4.39 -0.50 8.36
C GLY A 95 -3.23 -0.54 9.33
N GLY A 96 -2.11 -1.21 9.00
CA GLY A 96 -0.89 -1.28 9.79
C GLY A 96 -1.00 -2.01 11.13
N PHE A 97 -2.03 -2.82 11.32
CA PHE A 97 -2.22 -3.58 12.55
C PHE A 97 -1.35 -4.85 12.52
N GLY A 98 -0.41 -4.92 13.44
CA GLY A 98 0.47 -6.07 13.64
C GLY A 98 0.14 -6.84 14.93
N ILE A 99 0.78 -8.01 15.11
CA ILE A 99 0.60 -8.88 16.26
C ILE A 99 1.57 -8.51 17.39
N LYS A 100 2.75 -7.98 17.04
CA LYS A 100 3.84 -7.68 17.96
C LYS A 100 3.99 -6.19 18.20
N SER A 101 4.35 -5.81 19.41
CA SER A 101 4.64 -4.41 19.77
C SER A 101 5.90 -3.87 19.07
N THR A 102 6.81 -4.74 18.66
CA THR A 102 8.02 -4.43 17.89
C THR A 102 7.74 -4.22 16.39
N GLY A 103 6.48 -4.28 15.98
CA GLY A 103 6.08 -4.18 14.57
C GLY A 103 6.60 -5.36 13.76
N LEU A 104 7.29 -5.08 12.66
CA LEU A 104 7.86 -6.10 11.77
C LEU A 104 9.38 -6.28 11.92
N ALA A 105 10.01 -5.61 12.91
CA ALA A 105 11.46 -5.62 13.10
C ALA A 105 12.07 -7.02 13.27
N GLU A 106 11.34 -7.92 13.90
CA GLU A 106 11.81 -9.28 14.26
C GLU A 106 11.41 -10.36 13.24
N TYR A 107 10.64 -9.98 12.19
CA TYR A 107 10.34 -10.87 11.08
C TYR A 107 11.47 -10.83 10.03
N SER A 108 11.52 -11.86 9.19
CA SER A 108 12.57 -12.01 8.18
C SER A 108 12.62 -10.83 7.19
N THR A 109 13.81 -10.54 6.69
CA THR A 109 14.00 -9.54 5.61
C THR A 109 13.13 -9.83 4.40
N TYR A 110 12.94 -11.12 4.08
CA TYR A 110 12.04 -11.54 3.01
C TYR A 110 10.60 -11.06 3.25
N SER A 111 10.04 -11.35 4.43
CA SER A 111 8.66 -10.97 4.78
C SER A 111 8.49 -9.46 4.82
N GLN A 112 9.47 -8.71 5.35
CA GLN A 112 9.47 -7.25 5.33
C GLN A 112 9.41 -6.71 3.90
N MET A 113 10.21 -7.26 2.97
CA MET A 113 10.22 -6.82 1.57
C MET A 113 8.94 -7.17 0.82
N VAL A 114 8.37 -8.35 1.06
CA VAL A 114 7.07 -8.73 0.49
C VAL A 114 6.00 -7.72 0.93
N ILE A 115 5.90 -7.44 2.23
CA ILE A 115 4.95 -6.46 2.77
C ILE A 115 5.18 -5.07 2.16
N ALA A 116 6.44 -4.60 2.06
CA ALA A 116 6.76 -3.30 1.45
C ALA A 116 6.30 -3.19 -0.01
N ILE A 117 6.52 -4.26 -0.79
CA ILE A 117 6.07 -4.32 -2.20
C ILE A 117 4.54 -4.30 -2.28
N PHE A 118 3.84 -5.06 -1.44
CA PHE A 118 2.38 -5.06 -1.43
C PHE A 118 1.80 -3.73 -0.93
N MET A 119 2.42 -3.06 0.07
CA MET A 119 2.06 -1.68 0.45
C MET A 119 2.16 -0.74 -0.75
N LEU A 120 3.28 -0.79 -1.49
CA LEU A 120 3.46 0.01 -2.71
C LEU A 120 2.37 -0.26 -3.74
N LEU A 121 2.06 -1.53 -4.02
CA LEU A 121 1.03 -1.92 -4.99
C LEU A 121 -0.37 -1.44 -4.57
N CYS A 122 -0.71 -1.59 -3.29
CA CYS A 122 -2.00 -1.15 -2.75
C CYS A 122 -2.15 0.37 -2.71
N GLY A 123 -1.05 1.13 -2.74
CA GLY A 123 -1.04 2.58 -2.90
C GLY A 123 -1.30 3.06 -4.33
N ILE A 124 -1.24 2.19 -5.33
CA ILE A 124 -1.58 2.51 -6.73
C ILE A 124 -3.11 2.50 -6.91
N ASN A 125 -3.61 3.34 -7.80
CA ASN A 125 -5.02 3.34 -8.17
C ASN A 125 -5.46 1.98 -8.71
N PHE A 126 -6.46 1.34 -8.11
CA PHE A 126 -6.95 0.02 -8.50
C PHE A 126 -7.48 -0.04 -9.93
N ASN A 127 -7.91 1.09 -10.51
CA ASN A 127 -8.28 1.14 -11.93
C ASN A 127 -7.08 0.85 -12.86
N VAL A 128 -5.85 1.10 -12.43
CA VAL A 128 -4.64 0.76 -13.20
C VAL A 128 -4.55 -0.75 -13.37
N PHE A 129 -4.76 -1.52 -12.30
CA PHE A 129 -4.77 -2.98 -12.36
C PHE A 129 -5.90 -3.52 -13.25
N TYR A 130 -7.08 -2.90 -13.19
CA TYR A 130 -8.18 -3.21 -14.09
C TYR A 130 -7.81 -2.96 -15.56
N LEU A 131 -7.14 -1.86 -15.87
CA LEU A 131 -6.66 -1.56 -17.23
C LEU A 131 -5.60 -2.55 -17.69
N ILE A 132 -4.73 -3.02 -16.80
CA ILE A 132 -3.73 -4.07 -17.08
C ILE A 132 -4.44 -5.37 -17.45
N LEU A 133 -5.46 -5.79 -16.68
CA LEU A 133 -6.24 -7.00 -16.93
C LEU A 133 -6.95 -6.99 -18.29
N ILE A 134 -7.39 -5.81 -18.78
CA ILE A 134 -8.03 -5.66 -20.10
C ILE A 134 -6.98 -5.49 -21.22
N GLY A 135 -5.69 -5.45 -20.89
CA GLY A 135 -4.63 -5.30 -21.89
C GLY A 135 -4.44 -3.87 -22.43
N LYS A 136 -4.98 -2.85 -21.74
CA LYS A 136 -4.87 -1.44 -22.17
C LYS A 136 -3.61 -0.77 -21.61
N PHE A 137 -2.45 -1.35 -21.82
CA PHE A 137 -1.16 -0.87 -21.28
C PHE A 137 -0.83 0.58 -21.66
N LYS A 138 -1.23 1.05 -22.86
CA LYS A 138 -1.01 2.43 -23.28
C LYS A 138 -1.73 3.46 -22.36
N GLN A 139 -2.89 3.08 -21.79
CA GLN A 139 -3.62 3.95 -20.86
C GLN A 139 -2.99 3.94 -19.48
N VAL A 140 -2.41 2.82 -19.05
CA VAL A 140 -1.65 2.70 -17.81
C VAL A 140 -0.43 3.64 -17.84
N LEU A 141 0.34 3.61 -18.93
CA LEU A 141 1.52 4.46 -19.09
C LEU A 141 1.20 5.96 -19.13
N LYS A 142 -0.03 6.34 -19.51
CA LYS A 142 -0.50 7.72 -19.51
C LYS A 142 -1.05 8.18 -18.16
N CYS A 143 -1.06 7.32 -17.14
CA CYS A 143 -1.52 7.67 -15.81
C CYS A 143 -0.45 8.49 -15.09
N GLU A 144 -0.51 9.82 -15.19
CA GLU A 144 0.45 10.75 -14.58
C GLU A 144 0.53 10.58 -13.06
N GLU A 145 -0.61 10.37 -12.39
CA GLU A 145 -0.68 10.18 -10.95
C GLU A 145 0.20 9.01 -10.47
N MET A 146 0.20 7.89 -11.20
CA MET A 146 1.03 6.72 -10.89
C MET A 146 2.53 7.07 -10.97
N TRP A 147 2.93 7.85 -11.99
CA TRP A 147 4.33 8.23 -12.17
C TRP A 147 4.82 9.19 -11.09
N TRP A 148 3.99 10.16 -10.69
CA TRP A 148 4.30 11.05 -9.58
C TRP A 148 4.40 10.30 -8.25
N TYR A 149 3.48 9.38 -7.99
CA TYR A 149 3.52 8.52 -6.80
C TYR A 149 4.81 7.70 -6.73
N LEU A 150 5.19 7.02 -7.81
CA LEU A 150 6.44 6.27 -7.87
C LEU A 150 7.67 7.18 -7.75
N GLY A 151 7.62 8.36 -8.35
CA GLY A 151 8.66 9.37 -8.25
C GLY A 151 8.89 9.81 -6.80
N PHE A 152 7.83 10.13 -6.05
CA PHE A 152 7.94 10.48 -4.63
C PHE A 152 8.57 9.34 -3.81
N ILE A 153 8.17 8.09 -4.06
CA ILE A 153 8.74 6.95 -3.35
C ILE A 153 10.22 6.79 -3.66
N ILE A 154 10.62 6.83 -4.92
CA ILE A 154 12.01 6.65 -5.33
C ILE A 154 12.89 7.77 -4.75
N VAL A 155 12.50 9.03 -4.94
CA VAL A 155 13.27 10.19 -4.47
C VAL A 155 13.41 10.16 -2.96
N SER A 156 12.33 9.92 -2.22
CA SER A 156 12.36 9.86 -0.76
C SER A 156 13.19 8.68 -0.24
N THR A 157 13.02 7.50 -0.84
CA THR A 157 13.80 6.30 -0.46
C THR A 157 15.29 6.54 -0.66
N VAL A 158 15.69 7.04 -1.82
CA VAL A 158 17.11 7.31 -2.12
C VAL A 158 17.67 8.38 -1.17
N SER A 159 16.95 9.48 -0.96
CA SER A 159 17.38 10.58 -0.07
C SER A 159 17.56 10.10 1.37
N ILE A 160 16.61 9.32 1.90
CA ILE A 160 16.67 8.79 3.26
C ILE A 160 17.79 7.74 3.36
N ALA A 161 17.89 6.80 2.40
CA ALA A 161 18.89 5.75 2.41
C ALA A 161 20.33 6.32 2.47
N PHE A 162 20.62 7.32 1.65
CA PHE A 162 21.93 7.99 1.71
C PHE A 162 22.14 8.76 3.01
N ASN A 163 21.12 9.49 3.49
CA ASN A 163 21.23 10.24 4.73
C ASN A 163 21.49 9.32 5.94
N VAL A 164 20.77 8.19 6.02
CA VAL A 164 20.95 7.19 7.08
C VAL A 164 22.31 6.49 6.95
N TYR A 165 22.72 6.12 5.73
CA TYR A 165 24.02 5.48 5.48
C TYR A 165 25.20 6.34 5.93
N TYR A 166 25.18 7.66 5.69
CA TYR A 166 26.26 8.57 6.11
C TYR A 166 26.22 8.96 7.58
N SER A 167 25.06 8.85 8.23
CA SER A 167 24.89 9.30 9.62
C SER A 167 24.98 8.19 10.65
N VAL A 168 24.81 6.93 10.23
CA VAL A 168 24.85 5.77 11.13
C VAL A 168 26.10 4.95 10.83
N ASP A 169 27.00 4.89 11.79
CA ASP A 169 28.26 4.15 11.65
C ASP A 169 28.03 2.65 11.42
N ASN A 170 28.81 2.07 10.50
CA ASN A 170 28.82 0.65 10.17
C ASN A 170 27.51 0.08 9.60
N LEU A 171 26.59 0.90 9.10
CA LEU A 171 25.38 0.42 8.46
C LEU A 171 25.66 0.06 6.98
N ALA A 172 25.35 -1.16 6.57
CA ALA A 172 25.47 -1.56 5.17
C ALA A 172 24.45 -0.80 4.30
N LEU A 173 24.89 -0.31 3.13
CA LEU A 173 24.02 0.45 2.20
C LEU A 173 22.74 -0.32 1.84
N GLY A 174 22.81 -1.65 1.68
CA GLY A 174 21.66 -2.49 1.39
C GLY A 174 20.60 -2.48 2.51
N ILE A 175 21.04 -2.46 3.77
CA ILE A 175 20.13 -2.38 4.93
C ILE A 175 19.50 -1.00 4.99
N ALA A 176 20.30 0.07 4.83
CA ALA A 176 19.80 1.44 4.78
C ALA A 176 18.74 1.62 3.69
N PHE A 177 18.96 1.06 2.50
CA PHE A 177 18.00 1.14 1.39
C PHE A 177 16.72 0.34 1.67
N LYS A 178 16.85 -0.88 2.21
CA LYS A 178 15.71 -1.74 2.58
C LYS A 178 14.80 -1.04 3.60
N ASP A 179 15.40 -0.55 4.69
CA ASP A 179 14.65 0.08 5.77
C ASP A 179 14.03 1.41 5.32
N SER A 180 14.74 2.21 4.53
CA SER A 180 14.21 3.44 3.95
C SER A 180 13.04 3.17 3.01
N PHE A 181 13.15 2.18 2.12
CA PHE A 181 12.08 1.79 1.22
C PHE A 181 10.83 1.32 1.98
N PHE A 182 11.04 0.47 3.00
CA PHE A 182 9.96 0.00 3.85
C PHE A 182 9.22 1.16 4.53
N GLN A 183 9.95 2.08 5.16
CA GLN A 183 9.35 3.19 5.89
C GLN A 183 8.65 4.19 4.96
N VAL A 184 9.26 4.51 3.81
CA VAL A 184 8.64 5.40 2.82
C VAL A 184 7.33 4.80 2.31
N THR A 185 7.32 3.52 1.92
CA THR A 185 6.10 2.86 1.45
C THR A 185 5.04 2.79 2.54
N SER A 186 5.43 2.48 3.77
CA SER A 186 4.52 2.41 4.92
C SER A 186 3.83 3.74 5.20
N ILE A 187 4.58 4.85 5.14
CA ILE A 187 4.05 6.18 5.47
C ILE A 187 3.22 6.76 4.32
N ILE A 188 3.71 6.73 3.07
CA ILE A 188 2.98 7.33 1.94
C ILE A 188 1.66 6.62 1.65
N THR A 189 1.58 5.31 1.95
CA THR A 189 0.34 4.53 1.83
C THR A 189 -0.54 4.64 3.07
N SER A 190 -0.11 5.37 4.10
CA SER A 190 -0.77 5.47 5.41
C SER A 190 -1.01 4.12 6.09
N THR A 191 -0.20 3.11 5.79
CA THR A 191 -0.28 1.79 6.42
C THR A 191 0.22 1.84 7.86
N GLY A 192 1.41 2.41 8.12
CA GLY A 192 1.92 2.60 9.47
C GLY A 192 2.68 1.41 10.08
N PHE A 193 3.06 0.40 9.29
CA PHE A 193 3.98 -0.63 9.75
C PHE A 193 5.39 -0.07 9.94
N ALA A 194 6.15 -0.61 10.89
CA ALA A 194 7.53 -0.24 11.15
C ALA A 194 8.44 -1.48 11.24
N THR A 195 9.64 -1.36 10.67
CA THR A 195 10.73 -2.33 10.83
C THR A 195 11.78 -1.86 11.83
N ILE A 196 11.68 -0.61 12.27
CA ILE A 196 12.62 0.04 13.19
C ILE A 196 11.86 0.42 14.45
N PRO A 197 12.35 0.02 15.66
CA PRO A 197 11.65 0.28 16.91
C PRO A 197 11.56 1.76 17.26
N HIS A 198 12.57 2.56 16.87
CA HIS A 198 12.68 3.97 17.23
C HIS A 198 13.04 4.84 16.04
N PHE A 199 12.08 5.58 15.51
CA PHE A 199 12.33 6.60 14.46
C PHE A 199 13.16 7.78 14.95
N SER A 200 13.18 8.02 16.27
CA SER A 200 13.97 9.08 16.90
C SER A 200 15.48 8.94 16.63
N ASP A 201 15.93 7.72 16.32
CA ASP A 201 17.35 7.44 16.11
C ASP A 201 17.81 7.78 14.68
N TRP A 202 16.87 8.10 13.80
CA TRP A 202 17.19 8.51 12.44
C TRP A 202 17.59 9.98 12.35
N PRO A 203 18.45 10.35 11.39
CA PRO A 203 18.86 11.75 11.19
C PRO A 203 17.67 12.67 10.95
N ALA A 204 17.76 13.90 11.43
CA ALA A 204 16.68 14.90 11.37
C ALA A 204 16.10 15.10 9.96
N LEU A 205 16.94 15.08 8.92
CA LEU A 205 16.51 15.20 7.52
C LEU A 205 15.60 14.03 7.12
N SER A 206 15.97 12.79 7.49
CA SER A 206 15.15 11.60 7.20
C SER A 206 13.81 11.67 7.89
N GLN A 207 13.79 12.09 9.17
CA GLN A 207 12.54 12.30 9.91
C GLN A 207 11.67 13.37 9.23
N THR A 208 12.25 14.49 8.80
CA THR A 208 11.52 15.57 8.13
C THR A 208 10.89 15.10 6.82
N ILE A 209 11.62 14.33 6.00
CA ILE A 209 11.07 13.75 4.76
C ILE A 209 9.87 12.85 5.08
N LEU A 210 9.97 11.97 6.09
CA LEU A 210 8.86 11.11 6.50
C LEU A 210 7.65 11.91 6.99
N TRP A 211 7.87 13.00 7.73
CA TRP A 211 6.77 13.89 8.16
C TRP A 211 6.06 14.55 6.98
N VAL A 212 6.81 15.02 5.99
CA VAL A 212 6.22 15.57 4.75
C VAL A 212 5.40 14.50 4.02
N LEU A 213 5.91 13.27 3.93
CA LEU A 213 5.20 12.15 3.30
C LEU A 213 3.90 11.76 4.00
N MET A 214 3.74 12.04 5.30
CA MET A 214 2.46 11.82 6.00
C MET A 214 1.32 12.67 5.43
N PHE A 215 1.63 13.85 4.89
CA PHE A 215 0.64 14.71 4.24
C PHE A 215 0.42 14.32 2.77
N VAL A 216 1.45 13.82 2.10
CA VAL A 216 1.38 13.34 0.71
C VAL A 216 0.87 11.90 0.74
N GLY A 217 -0.39 11.70 0.40
CA GLY A 217 -1.00 10.36 0.40
C GLY A 217 -0.74 9.60 -0.89
N ALA A 218 -1.29 8.38 -0.96
CA ALA A 218 -1.24 7.52 -2.14
C ALA A 218 -2.17 8.01 -3.28
N CYS A 219 -2.25 7.25 -4.39
CA CYS A 219 -3.10 7.57 -5.54
C CYS A 219 -4.59 7.61 -5.18
N ALA A 220 -5.38 8.41 -5.89
CA ALA A 220 -6.83 8.37 -5.81
C ALA A 220 -7.36 7.00 -6.29
N GLY A 221 -8.33 6.43 -5.57
CA GLY A 221 -8.84 5.09 -5.86
C GLY A 221 -7.88 3.96 -5.49
N SER A 222 -6.92 4.22 -4.58
CA SER A 222 -6.15 3.24 -3.82
C SER A 222 -6.75 3.04 -2.43
N THR A 223 -6.22 2.08 -1.67
CA THR A 223 -6.60 1.87 -0.27
C THR A 223 -5.95 2.87 0.68
N GLY A 224 -4.89 3.57 0.27
CA GLY A 224 -4.17 4.54 1.10
C GLY A 224 -5.00 5.76 1.47
N GLY A 225 -4.75 6.33 2.64
CA GLY A 225 -5.32 7.59 3.13
C GLY A 225 -4.56 8.84 2.64
N GLY A 226 -4.73 9.96 3.36
CA GLY A 226 -4.01 11.21 3.11
C GLY A 226 -4.52 12.04 1.93
N ILE A 227 -3.81 13.17 1.66
CA ILE A 227 -4.09 14.02 0.50
C ILE A 227 -3.57 13.31 -0.74
N LYS A 228 -4.46 13.03 -1.68
CA LYS A 228 -4.10 12.26 -2.88
C LYS A 228 -3.10 13.00 -3.76
N VAL A 229 -2.15 12.26 -4.38
CA VAL A 229 -1.12 12.83 -5.27
C VAL A 229 -1.73 13.61 -6.45
N SER A 230 -2.97 13.31 -6.82
CA SER A 230 -3.69 13.99 -7.91
C SER A 230 -4.26 15.37 -7.54
N ARG A 231 -4.04 15.85 -6.33
CA ARG A 231 -4.46 17.17 -5.84
C ARG A 231 -3.27 18.07 -5.57
#